data_9b45b815d5bb4a6a4cf417251c955171
#
_entry.id   9b45b815d5bb4a6a4cf417251c955171
#
_cell.length_a   1.000
_cell.length_b   1.000
_cell.length_c   1.000
_cell.angle_alpha   90.00
_cell.angle_beta   90.00
_cell.angle_gamma   90.00
#
_symmetry.space_group_name_H-M   'P 1'
#
loop_
_entity.id
_entity.type
_entity.pdbx_description
1 polymer ?
#
loop_
_entity_poly.entity_id
_entity_poly.type
_entity_poly.pdbx_seq_one_letter_code
_entity_poly.pdbx_strand_id
1 'polypeptide(L)'
;MQKGLLYNMLLRLGKCFFLFPLFFIACDDLEDKPSIVPESNGDVFETGTAEMYILSEGLFNQNNSSLARYSFNRQRCTNNYFSANNQRGLGDTANDIAIYGNKIYVVVNVSSTVEVIDFPTGKSIRQISMLRDNGSSRQPRAIAFDKDKAYICSYDGTVARIDTTSLEIEEIVTVGRNAEDICVQNGKLYVSNSGGLDYSGPGVDTTVSVIDITTFKETKKIEVGPNPGKILPGLEEAVYVVTRGTDIEAGDYHLVKIDSRTDAVATTYDEKVLSFAIDGPIAYLYTYDYQTKDSVIKVFDLNAGTVIRDNFITDGTAIQTPFSIQLNPFSGNIYITEAYNYTVKGDVLCFNQQGQLQYRLNDI
;
A
#
# COMPACT_ATOMS: atom_id res chain seq x y z
N MET A 1 -23.96 -14.59 17.72
CA MET A 1 -23.77 -14.05 16.36
C MET A 1 -23.18 -12.62 16.29
N GLN A 2 -22.85 -11.97 17.40
CA GLN A 2 -22.26 -10.61 17.42
C GLN A 2 -20.73 -10.56 17.67
N LYS A 3 -20.10 -11.66 17.98
CA LYS A 3 -18.64 -11.72 18.27
C LYS A 3 -17.75 -11.84 17.01
N GLY A 4 -18.27 -12.38 15.92
CA GLY A 4 -17.49 -12.56 14.69
C GLY A 4 -17.28 -11.25 13.89
N LEU A 5 -18.24 -10.32 13.96
CA LEU A 5 -18.17 -9.06 13.21
C LEU A 5 -17.10 -8.10 13.77
N LEU A 6 -16.87 -8.14 15.09
CA LEU A 6 -15.88 -7.27 15.74
C LEU A 6 -14.44 -7.73 15.46
N TYR A 7 -14.23 -9.03 15.30
CA TYR A 7 -12.91 -9.59 15.10
C TYR A 7 -12.36 -9.35 13.67
N ASN A 8 -13.23 -9.47 12.68
CA ASN A 8 -12.85 -9.19 11.29
C ASN A 8 -12.66 -7.69 10.98
N MET A 9 -13.22 -6.81 11.81
CA MET A 9 -13.03 -5.36 11.71
C MET A 9 -11.69 -4.92 12.32
N LEU A 10 -11.15 -5.69 13.28
CA LEU A 10 -9.87 -5.38 13.95
C LEU A 10 -8.64 -5.65 13.08
N LEU A 11 -8.72 -6.52 12.08
CA LEU A 11 -7.61 -6.86 11.17
C LEU A 11 -7.22 -5.74 10.19
N ARG A 12 -8.00 -4.65 10.12
CA ARG A 12 -7.73 -3.50 9.22
C ARG A 12 -7.48 -2.18 9.95
N LEU A 13 -7.38 -2.21 11.29
CA LEU A 13 -7.26 -0.99 12.10
C LEU A 13 -5.80 -0.74 12.48
N GLY A 14 -5.08 0.02 11.68
CA GLY A 14 -3.81 0.65 12.05
C GLY A 14 -4.06 1.98 12.79
N LYS A 15 -3.81 2.09 13.94
CA LYS A 15 -3.15 2.80 15.04
C LYS A 15 -3.24 4.31 15.22
N CYS A 16 -3.78 4.77 16.33
CA CYS A 16 -3.19 5.54 17.44
C CYS A 16 -4.21 5.99 18.46
N PHE A 17 -3.98 5.67 19.72
CA PHE A 17 -4.77 6.15 20.87
C PHE A 17 -4.02 7.26 21.60
N PHE A 18 -4.71 8.33 21.99
CA PHE A 18 -4.20 9.28 22.98
C PHE A 18 -5.23 9.64 24.03
N LEU A 19 -4.82 9.49 25.31
CA LEU A 19 -5.48 10.05 26.49
C LEU A 19 -4.90 11.43 26.76
N PHE A 20 -5.79 12.44 26.95
CA PHE A 20 -5.44 13.79 27.41
C PHE A 20 -5.28 13.86 28.93
N PRO A 21 -4.38 14.70 29.42
CA PRO A 21 -4.80 15.82 30.26
C PRO A 21 -4.29 17.17 29.74
N LEU A 22 -5.17 18.19 29.87
CA LEU A 22 -4.86 19.56 29.58
C LEU A 22 -3.75 20.10 30.49
N PHE A 23 -2.70 20.63 29.87
CA PHE A 23 -1.91 21.74 30.45
C PHE A 23 -1.47 22.66 29.32
N PHE A 24 -1.86 23.95 29.45
CA PHE A 24 -1.30 25.03 28.66
C PHE A 24 0.14 25.27 29.09
N ILE A 25 1.10 25.12 28.20
CA ILE A 25 2.39 25.79 28.22
C ILE A 25 2.87 25.98 26.79
N ALA A 26 3.34 27.17 26.52
CA ALA A 26 3.98 27.77 25.36
C ALA A 26 4.54 26.83 24.27
N CYS A 27 4.38 27.30 23.03
CA CYS A 27 5.10 26.85 21.84
C CYS A 27 6.60 26.68 22.12
N ASP A 28 7.00 25.43 22.22
CA ASP A 28 8.28 24.96 21.77
C ASP A 28 7.97 23.82 20.82
N ASP A 29 8.48 23.88 19.60
CA ASP A 29 8.44 22.79 18.64
C ASP A 29 9.18 21.58 19.24
N LEU A 30 8.46 20.78 20.04
CA LEU A 30 8.92 19.47 20.44
C LEU A 30 8.83 18.59 19.19
N GLU A 31 9.87 18.70 18.40
CA GLU A 31 10.16 17.77 17.34
C GLU A 31 10.42 16.41 17.98
N ASP A 32 9.42 15.54 17.98
CA ASP A 32 9.64 14.11 18.21
C ASP A 32 10.68 13.64 17.18
N LYS A 33 11.92 13.56 17.62
CA LYS A 33 12.97 12.92 16.82
C LYS A 33 12.74 11.41 16.94
N PRO A 34 12.27 10.72 15.90
CA PRO A 34 12.31 9.27 15.94
C PRO A 34 13.77 8.89 16.18
N SER A 35 13.99 7.99 17.13
CA SER A 35 15.33 7.48 17.36
C SER A 35 15.72 6.67 16.13
N ILE A 36 16.64 7.18 15.33
CA ILE A 36 17.33 6.36 14.34
C ILE A 36 18.32 5.53 15.14
N VAL A 37 18.18 4.22 15.06
CA VAL A 37 19.22 3.30 15.54
C VAL A 37 19.94 2.78 14.31
N PRO A 38 20.99 3.47 13.83
CA PRO A 38 21.86 2.91 12.82
C PRO A 38 22.66 1.78 13.50
N GLU A 39 22.76 0.63 12.86
CA GLU A 39 23.69 -0.41 13.31
C GLU A 39 25.16 -0.02 13.11
N SER A 40 25.41 1.11 12.43
CA SER A 40 26.72 1.73 12.30
C SER A 40 26.70 3.13 12.87
N ASN A 41 27.78 3.57 13.54
CA ASN A 41 27.97 4.90 14.11
C ASN A 41 28.12 6.03 13.04
N GLY A 42 27.22 6.07 12.06
CA GLY A 42 27.27 7.03 10.95
C GLY A 42 25.90 7.53 10.53
N ASP A 43 25.88 8.61 9.75
CA ASP A 43 24.68 9.13 9.12
C ASP A 43 24.07 8.11 8.18
N VAL A 44 22.74 8.03 8.13
CA VAL A 44 22.00 7.16 7.22
C VAL A 44 21.85 7.82 5.86
N PHE A 45 22.36 7.17 4.82
CA PHE A 45 22.26 7.66 3.45
C PHE A 45 21.58 6.62 2.57
N GLU A 46 20.72 7.12 1.66
CA GLU A 46 20.12 6.31 0.60
C GLU A 46 20.62 6.81 -0.76
N THR A 47 21.15 5.89 -1.58
CA THR A 47 21.64 6.22 -2.91
C THR A 47 20.49 6.69 -3.80
N GLY A 48 20.62 7.89 -4.37
CA GLY A 48 19.63 8.46 -5.28
C GLY A 48 18.34 8.94 -4.62
N THR A 49 18.22 8.84 -3.27
CA THR A 49 17.02 9.21 -2.53
C THR A 49 17.33 10.33 -1.55
N ALA A 50 16.69 11.50 -1.71
CA ALA A 50 16.85 12.62 -0.81
C ALA A 50 15.84 12.61 0.34
N GLU A 51 14.65 12.08 0.10
CA GLU A 51 13.51 12.09 1.02
C GLU A 51 12.69 10.80 0.90
N MET A 52 12.08 10.40 2.01
CA MET A 52 11.12 9.30 2.09
C MET A 52 9.82 9.82 2.70
N TYR A 53 8.70 9.43 2.12
CA TYR A 53 7.36 9.72 2.63
C TYR A 53 6.75 8.44 3.18
N ILE A 54 6.21 8.52 4.39
CA ILE A 54 5.63 7.39 5.11
C ILE A 54 4.19 7.73 5.41
N LEU A 55 3.27 6.93 4.86
CA LEU A 55 1.84 7.08 5.07
C LEU A 55 1.40 6.14 6.18
N SER A 56 0.75 6.70 7.20
CA SER A 56 0.08 5.94 8.25
C SER A 56 -1.43 5.99 8.01
N GLU A 57 -2.06 4.82 7.86
CA GLU A 57 -3.51 4.71 7.61
C GLU A 57 -4.35 5.37 8.73
N GLY A 58 -3.87 5.29 9.96
CA GLY A 58 -4.63 5.63 11.13
C GLY A 58 -5.62 4.54 11.53
N LEU A 59 -6.45 4.80 12.53
CA LEU A 59 -7.51 3.90 12.98
C LEU A 59 -8.81 4.20 12.25
N PHE A 60 -9.51 3.16 11.85
CA PHE A 60 -10.81 3.27 11.17
C PHE A 60 -11.81 4.11 11.97
N ASN A 61 -12.44 5.10 11.33
CA ASN A 61 -13.35 6.07 11.91
C ASN A 61 -12.74 6.99 12.99
N GLN A 62 -11.40 7.15 13.01
CA GLN A 62 -10.73 8.07 13.94
C GLN A 62 -10.21 9.35 13.28
N ASN A 63 -10.28 9.44 11.95
CA ASN A 63 -9.84 10.61 11.19
C ASN A 63 -8.41 11.04 11.55
N ASN A 64 -7.52 10.07 11.72
CA ASN A 64 -6.15 10.25 12.23
C ASN A 64 -5.06 9.72 11.32
N SER A 65 -5.34 9.55 10.02
CA SER A 65 -4.30 9.27 9.03
C SER A 65 -3.24 10.37 9.03
N SER A 66 -1.99 10.01 8.85
CA SER A 66 -0.89 10.94 8.87
C SER A 66 0.13 10.66 7.76
N LEU A 67 0.82 11.71 7.33
CA LEU A 67 1.95 11.64 6.42
C LEU A 67 3.19 12.14 7.13
N ALA A 68 4.18 11.28 7.27
CA ALA A 68 5.51 11.63 7.74
C ALA A 68 6.46 11.84 6.55
N ARG A 69 7.51 12.65 6.76
CA ARG A 69 8.59 12.87 5.81
C ARG A 69 9.93 12.71 6.52
N TYR A 70 10.75 11.80 6.01
CA TYR A 70 12.14 11.67 6.42
C TYR A 70 13.07 12.29 5.37
N SER A 71 13.96 13.21 5.80
CA SER A 71 14.98 13.80 4.94
C SER A 71 16.33 13.17 5.23
N PHE A 72 16.88 12.44 4.28
CA PHE A 72 18.20 11.81 4.40
C PHE A 72 19.31 12.84 4.50
N ASN A 73 19.22 13.97 3.80
CA ASN A 73 20.21 15.03 3.87
C ASN A 73 20.25 15.73 5.23
N ARG A 74 19.12 15.79 5.94
CA ARG A 74 19.00 16.45 7.25
C ARG A 74 19.00 15.46 8.42
N GLN A 75 18.98 14.15 8.14
CA GLN A 75 18.84 13.08 9.13
C GLN A 75 17.67 13.32 10.08
N ARG A 76 16.51 13.70 9.51
CA ARG A 76 15.38 14.18 10.31
C ARG A 76 14.05 13.69 9.75
N CYS A 77 13.19 13.21 10.65
CA CYS A 77 11.79 12.92 10.38
C CYS A 77 10.88 14.07 10.84
N THR A 78 9.82 14.31 10.09
CA THR A 78 8.70 15.18 10.45
C THR A 78 7.43 14.33 10.41
N ASN A 79 6.97 13.85 11.57
CA ASN A 79 5.90 12.87 11.66
C ASN A 79 4.53 13.42 11.21
N ASN A 80 4.26 14.69 11.41
CA ASN A 80 3.00 15.34 11.03
C ASN A 80 3.19 16.26 9.82
N TYR A 81 3.95 15.80 8.81
CA TYR A 81 4.36 16.64 7.69
C TYR A 81 3.18 17.29 6.96
N PHE A 82 2.11 16.54 6.67
CA PHE A 82 0.94 17.10 6.00
C PHE A 82 0.22 18.14 6.87
N SER A 83 -0.12 17.79 8.10
CA SER A 83 -0.90 18.68 8.96
C SER A 83 -0.14 19.94 9.36
N ALA A 84 1.17 19.84 9.56
CA ALA A 84 2.04 21.00 9.82
C ALA A 84 2.05 22.00 8.65
N ASN A 85 1.99 21.50 7.41
CA ASN A 85 1.98 22.37 6.24
C ASN A 85 0.57 22.91 5.90
N ASN A 86 -0.51 22.21 6.28
CA ASN A 86 -1.87 22.50 5.78
C ASN A 86 -2.88 22.88 6.85
N GLN A 87 -2.49 22.86 8.15
CA GLN A 87 -3.34 23.21 9.30
C GLN A 87 -4.66 22.40 9.35
N ARG A 88 -4.65 21.18 8.81
CA ARG A 88 -5.75 20.22 8.87
C ARG A 88 -5.20 18.80 8.79
N GLY A 89 -6.00 17.82 9.22
CA GLY A 89 -5.70 16.41 9.08
C GLY A 89 -5.76 15.95 7.62
N LEU A 90 -5.17 14.79 7.35
CA LEU A 90 -5.18 14.14 6.04
C LEU A 90 -6.55 13.48 5.75
N GLY A 91 -7.16 12.91 6.79
CA GLY A 91 -8.43 12.21 6.69
C GLY A 91 -8.44 10.89 7.45
N ASP A 92 -9.37 10.04 7.11
CA ASP A 92 -9.62 8.74 7.72
C ASP A 92 -9.25 7.60 6.78
N THR A 93 -8.39 6.71 7.22
CA THR A 93 -7.94 5.50 6.52
C THR A 93 -7.30 5.82 5.17
N ALA A 94 -6.10 6.39 5.20
CA ALA A 94 -5.30 6.64 4.00
C ALA A 94 -4.60 5.33 3.58
N ASN A 95 -4.95 4.81 2.40
CA ASN A 95 -4.55 3.47 1.96
C ASN A 95 -3.35 3.44 1.03
N ASP A 96 -3.18 4.47 0.21
CA ASP A 96 -2.14 4.46 -0.81
C ASP A 96 -1.51 5.83 -1.00
N ILE A 97 -0.24 5.84 -1.37
CA ILE A 97 0.55 7.04 -1.65
C ILE A 97 1.43 6.83 -2.87
N ALA A 98 1.43 7.79 -3.76
CA ALA A 98 2.32 7.78 -4.91
C ALA A 98 2.87 9.17 -5.22
N ILE A 99 4.10 9.22 -5.71
CA ILE A 99 4.72 10.43 -6.25
C ILE A 99 4.66 10.35 -7.78
N TYR A 100 4.03 11.33 -8.40
CA TYR A 100 3.97 11.42 -9.85
C TYR A 100 4.22 12.85 -10.34
N GLY A 101 5.27 13.03 -11.16
CA GLY A 101 5.76 14.34 -11.52
C GLY A 101 6.25 15.13 -10.30
N ASN A 102 5.67 16.29 -10.08
CA ASN A 102 5.95 17.16 -8.94
C ASN A 102 4.85 17.12 -7.86
N LYS A 103 4.07 16.06 -7.80
CA LYS A 103 2.94 15.92 -6.88
C LYS A 103 3.02 14.61 -6.11
N ILE A 104 2.53 14.66 -4.87
CA ILE A 104 2.22 13.49 -4.05
C ILE A 104 0.71 13.31 -4.07
N TYR A 105 0.25 12.12 -4.37
CA TYR A 105 -1.16 11.73 -4.34
C TYR A 105 -1.36 10.78 -3.16
N VAL A 106 -2.35 11.07 -2.32
CA VAL A 106 -2.73 10.22 -1.20
C VAL A 106 -4.19 9.82 -1.33
N VAL A 107 -4.45 8.53 -1.40
CA VAL A 107 -5.79 7.96 -1.49
C VAL A 107 -6.33 7.74 -0.09
N VAL A 108 -7.43 8.40 0.27
CA VAL A 108 -8.02 8.38 1.61
C VAL A 108 -9.40 7.71 1.56
N ASN A 109 -9.45 6.47 2.01
CA ASN A 109 -10.57 5.56 1.80
C ASN A 109 -11.88 6.01 2.44
N VAL A 110 -11.92 6.09 3.77
CA VAL A 110 -13.15 6.41 4.53
C VAL A 110 -13.59 7.84 4.30
N SER A 111 -12.64 8.77 4.21
CA SER A 111 -12.92 10.16 3.83
C SER A 111 -13.38 10.31 2.38
N SER A 112 -13.22 9.28 1.55
CA SER A 112 -13.57 9.28 0.12
C SER A 112 -12.97 10.44 -0.64
N THR A 113 -11.66 10.61 -0.53
CA THR A 113 -10.91 11.68 -1.19
C THR A 113 -9.59 11.18 -1.77
N VAL A 114 -9.07 11.90 -2.75
CA VAL A 114 -7.66 11.85 -3.14
C VAL A 114 -7.04 13.21 -2.83
N GLU A 115 -6.09 13.24 -1.92
CA GLU A 115 -5.36 14.44 -1.57
C GLU A 115 -4.18 14.61 -2.53
N VAL A 116 -4.08 15.75 -3.19
CA VAL A 116 -2.97 16.08 -4.09
C VAL A 116 -2.12 17.18 -3.44
N ILE A 117 -0.85 16.89 -3.23
CA ILE A 117 0.10 17.71 -2.49
C ILE A 117 1.23 18.12 -3.42
N ASP A 118 1.63 19.37 -3.37
CA ASP A 118 2.83 19.86 -4.05
C ASP A 118 4.09 19.26 -3.40
N PHE A 119 4.83 18.48 -4.18
CA PHE A 119 5.97 17.71 -3.68
C PHE A 119 7.04 18.58 -2.99
N PRO A 120 7.50 19.71 -3.56
CA PRO A 120 8.52 20.54 -2.93
C PRO A 120 8.10 21.22 -1.62
N THR A 121 6.83 21.64 -1.54
CA THR A 121 6.36 22.48 -0.42
C THR A 121 5.54 21.75 0.63
N GLY A 122 5.00 20.57 0.30
CA GLY A 122 4.06 19.83 1.16
C GLY A 122 2.69 20.49 1.29
N LYS A 123 2.40 21.51 0.47
CA LYS A 123 1.10 22.19 0.47
C LYS A 123 0.08 21.40 -0.35
N SER A 124 -1.14 21.32 0.18
CA SER A 124 -2.28 20.81 -0.57
C SER A 124 -2.54 21.66 -1.80
N ILE A 125 -2.55 21.02 -2.97
CA ILE A 125 -2.97 21.64 -4.23
C ILE A 125 -4.47 21.50 -4.37
N ARG A 126 -4.96 20.27 -4.13
CA ARG A 126 -6.38 19.93 -4.30
C ARG A 126 -6.72 18.70 -3.47
N GLN A 127 -7.93 18.70 -2.92
CA GLN A 127 -8.59 17.50 -2.43
C GLN A 127 -9.70 17.13 -3.41
N ILE A 128 -9.52 16.01 -4.11
CA ILE A 128 -10.47 15.50 -5.10
C ILE A 128 -11.50 14.65 -4.36
N SER A 129 -12.78 15.02 -4.48
CA SER A 129 -13.87 14.23 -3.89
C SER A 129 -14.11 12.96 -4.69
N MET A 130 -14.14 11.83 -3.99
CA MET A 130 -14.51 10.51 -4.52
C MET A 130 -15.92 10.09 -4.04
N LEU A 131 -16.78 11.06 -3.73
CA LEU A 131 -18.17 10.79 -3.44
C LEU A 131 -18.96 10.56 -4.75
N ARG A 132 -20.02 9.77 -4.65
CA ARG A 132 -21.04 9.65 -5.70
C ARG A 132 -21.96 10.87 -5.69
N ASP A 133 -22.74 11.06 -6.73
CA ASP A 133 -23.71 12.18 -6.85
C ASP A 133 -24.74 12.18 -5.71
N ASN A 134 -25.06 11.02 -5.15
CA ASN A 134 -25.95 10.90 -4.00
C ASN A 134 -25.27 11.13 -2.64
N GLY A 135 -23.99 11.52 -2.64
CA GLY A 135 -23.19 11.77 -1.45
C GLY A 135 -22.61 10.52 -0.76
N SER A 136 -22.85 9.31 -1.28
CA SER A 136 -22.26 8.11 -0.70
C SER A 136 -20.78 7.96 -1.10
N SER A 137 -19.98 7.38 -0.21
CA SER A 137 -18.55 7.13 -0.43
C SER A 137 -18.33 6.06 -1.52
N ARG A 138 -17.33 6.27 -2.39
CA ARG A 138 -16.79 5.24 -3.28
C ARG A 138 -15.76 4.37 -2.59
N GLN A 139 -15.18 4.82 -1.48
CA GLN A 139 -14.11 4.16 -0.75
C GLN A 139 -12.90 3.87 -1.66
N PRO A 140 -12.17 4.89 -2.14
CA PRO A 140 -11.01 4.71 -3.00
C PRO A 140 -9.90 3.91 -2.28
N ARG A 141 -9.17 3.07 -3.03
CA ARG A 141 -8.21 2.12 -2.44
C ARG A 141 -6.77 2.35 -2.89
N ALA A 142 -6.54 2.37 -4.19
CA ALA A 142 -5.20 2.42 -4.77
C ALA A 142 -5.18 3.29 -6.01
N ILE A 143 -3.98 3.75 -6.40
CA ILE A 143 -3.75 4.65 -7.51
C ILE A 143 -2.64 4.13 -8.43
N ALA A 144 -2.85 4.22 -9.74
CA ALA A 144 -1.84 3.97 -10.76
C ALA A 144 -1.81 5.13 -11.77
N PHE A 145 -0.70 5.22 -12.53
CA PHE A 145 -0.50 6.32 -13.48
C PHE A 145 -0.08 5.81 -14.86
N ASP A 146 -0.58 6.47 -15.89
CA ASP A 146 -0.05 6.39 -17.24
C ASP A 146 -0.10 7.77 -17.89
N LYS A 147 1.05 8.29 -18.34
CA LYS A 147 1.19 9.62 -18.99
C LYS A 147 0.59 10.74 -18.12
N ASP A 148 -0.43 11.44 -18.65
CA ASP A 148 -1.10 12.56 -17.98
C ASP A 148 -2.33 12.15 -17.17
N LYS A 149 -2.51 10.85 -16.90
CA LYS A 149 -3.68 10.32 -16.19
C LYS A 149 -3.30 9.55 -14.92
N ALA A 150 -4.13 9.74 -13.90
CA ALA A 150 -4.19 8.92 -12.70
C ALA A 150 -5.46 8.07 -12.71
N TYR A 151 -5.36 6.84 -12.24
CA TYR A 151 -6.45 5.87 -12.18
C TYR A 151 -6.61 5.39 -10.76
N ILE A 152 -7.81 5.59 -10.19
CA ILE A 152 -8.10 5.25 -8.80
C ILE A 152 -9.17 4.15 -8.77
N CYS A 153 -8.81 2.96 -8.25
CA CYS A 153 -9.80 1.93 -7.98
C CYS A 153 -10.49 2.17 -6.64
N SER A 154 -11.74 1.76 -6.53
CA SER A 154 -12.59 2.01 -5.36
C SER A 154 -13.43 0.81 -5.00
N TYR A 155 -13.71 0.63 -3.72
CA TYR A 155 -14.50 -0.49 -3.19
C TYR A 155 -15.95 -0.52 -3.70
N ASP A 156 -16.45 0.58 -4.24
CA ASP A 156 -17.76 0.58 -4.90
C ASP A 156 -17.77 -0.17 -6.25
N GLY A 157 -16.65 -0.79 -6.65
CA GLY A 157 -16.51 -1.50 -7.91
C GLY A 157 -16.31 -0.57 -9.11
N THR A 158 -15.63 0.55 -8.91
CA THR A 158 -15.34 1.51 -9.99
C THR A 158 -13.85 1.85 -10.08
N VAL A 159 -13.44 2.32 -11.27
CA VAL A 159 -12.16 3.01 -11.48
C VAL A 159 -12.45 4.39 -12.04
N ALA A 160 -11.90 5.43 -11.39
CA ALA A 160 -11.97 6.81 -11.86
C ALA A 160 -10.69 7.17 -12.61
N ARG A 161 -10.81 7.82 -13.78
CA ARG A 161 -9.71 8.45 -14.51
C ARG A 161 -9.67 9.94 -14.19
N ILE A 162 -8.53 10.42 -13.74
CA ILE A 162 -8.27 11.80 -13.34
C ILE A 162 -7.16 12.37 -14.24
N ASP A 163 -7.36 13.56 -14.77
CA ASP A 163 -6.30 14.31 -15.45
C ASP A 163 -5.31 14.89 -14.42
N THR A 164 -4.00 14.61 -14.57
CA THR A 164 -2.99 15.01 -13.59
C THR A 164 -2.64 16.50 -13.63
N THR A 165 -3.14 17.25 -14.63
CA THR A 165 -2.95 18.70 -14.78
C THR A 165 -4.12 19.47 -14.18
N SER A 166 -5.35 19.18 -14.62
CA SER A 166 -6.57 19.84 -14.14
C SER A 166 -7.03 19.31 -12.77
N LEU A 167 -6.63 18.08 -12.42
CA LEU A 167 -7.04 17.36 -11.21
C LEU A 167 -8.55 17.15 -11.13
N GLU A 168 -9.19 16.96 -12.28
CA GLU A 168 -10.62 16.66 -12.41
C GLU A 168 -10.84 15.21 -12.81
N ILE A 169 -11.91 14.60 -12.30
CA ILE A 169 -12.36 13.28 -12.74
C ILE A 169 -12.96 13.44 -14.15
N GLU A 170 -12.39 12.75 -15.13
CA GLU A 170 -12.87 12.79 -16.52
C GLU A 170 -13.94 11.74 -16.79
N GLU A 171 -13.73 10.52 -16.24
CA GLU A 171 -14.58 9.39 -16.54
C GLU A 171 -14.48 8.35 -15.43
N ILE A 172 -15.53 7.52 -15.27
CA ILE A 172 -15.60 6.43 -14.32
C ILE A 172 -16.09 5.18 -15.03
N VAL A 173 -15.38 4.06 -14.86
CA VAL A 173 -15.76 2.75 -15.40
C VAL A 173 -16.07 1.78 -14.25
N THR A 174 -17.08 0.91 -14.46
CA THR A 174 -17.43 -0.16 -13.53
C THR A 174 -16.55 -1.38 -13.78
N VAL A 175 -16.11 -2.02 -12.69
CA VAL A 175 -15.28 -3.24 -12.65
C VAL A 175 -15.93 -4.31 -11.76
N GLY A 176 -15.15 -5.23 -11.18
CA GLY A 176 -15.65 -6.21 -10.21
C GLY A 176 -15.88 -5.60 -8.81
N ARG A 177 -16.34 -6.46 -7.90
CA ARG A 177 -16.70 -6.02 -6.54
C ARG A 177 -15.47 -5.74 -5.68
N ASN A 178 -15.53 -4.66 -4.91
CA ASN A 178 -14.49 -4.26 -3.97
C ASN A 178 -13.11 -4.26 -4.63
N ALA A 179 -12.95 -3.40 -5.66
CA ALA A 179 -11.68 -3.21 -6.33
C ALA A 179 -10.62 -2.79 -5.29
N GLU A 180 -9.57 -3.62 -5.14
CA GLU A 180 -8.62 -3.54 -4.03
C GLU A 180 -7.34 -2.83 -4.41
N ASP A 181 -6.78 -3.17 -5.57
CA ASP A 181 -5.51 -2.63 -6.04
C ASP A 181 -5.50 -2.55 -7.58
N ILE A 182 -4.59 -1.75 -8.13
CA ILE A 182 -4.55 -1.43 -9.56
C ILE A 182 -3.10 -1.24 -10.03
N CYS A 183 -2.79 -1.79 -11.21
CA CYS A 183 -1.52 -1.50 -11.88
C CYS A 183 -1.71 -1.27 -13.39
N VAL A 184 -0.68 -0.69 -14.01
CA VAL A 184 -0.60 -0.48 -15.47
C VAL A 184 0.38 -1.46 -16.07
N GLN A 185 -0.03 -2.15 -17.13
CA GLN A 185 0.86 -2.99 -17.93
C GLN A 185 0.36 -3.05 -19.37
N ASN A 186 1.25 -2.92 -20.34
CA ASN A 186 0.98 -3.09 -21.76
C ASN A 186 -0.24 -2.27 -22.27
N GLY A 187 -0.34 -0.99 -21.87
CA GLY A 187 -1.44 -0.09 -22.27
C GLY A 187 -2.80 -0.43 -21.68
N LYS A 188 -2.84 -1.22 -20.63
CA LYS A 188 -4.04 -1.65 -19.91
C LYS A 188 -3.90 -1.40 -18.41
N LEU A 189 -5.04 -1.25 -17.73
CA LEU A 189 -5.14 -1.33 -16.28
C LEU A 189 -5.55 -2.75 -15.90
N TYR A 190 -4.92 -3.28 -14.88
CA TYR A 190 -5.29 -4.53 -14.22
C TYR A 190 -5.75 -4.20 -12.81
N VAL A 191 -6.98 -4.55 -12.48
CA VAL A 191 -7.65 -4.21 -11.22
C VAL A 191 -8.05 -5.48 -10.50
N SER A 192 -7.52 -5.72 -9.33
CA SER A 192 -7.91 -6.86 -8.49
C SER A 192 -9.25 -6.59 -7.82
N ASN A 193 -10.20 -7.53 -7.96
CA ASN A 193 -11.53 -7.45 -7.37
C ASN A 193 -11.60 -8.42 -6.20
N SER A 194 -11.50 -7.91 -4.97
CA SER A 194 -11.42 -8.78 -3.78
C SER A 194 -12.77 -9.32 -3.32
N GLY A 195 -13.87 -8.65 -3.65
CA GLY A 195 -15.17 -8.91 -3.06
C GLY A 195 -15.29 -8.45 -1.61
N GLY A 196 -14.23 -7.82 -1.07
CA GLY A 196 -14.15 -7.36 0.31
C GLY A 196 -13.90 -8.48 1.30
N LEU A 197 -14.29 -8.24 2.56
CA LEU A 197 -14.23 -9.22 3.65
C LEU A 197 -15.65 -9.63 4.10
N ASP A 198 -16.64 -9.47 3.24
CA ASP A 198 -18.01 -9.90 3.52
C ASP A 198 -18.18 -11.38 3.20
N TYR A 199 -17.81 -12.22 4.15
CA TYR A 199 -17.98 -13.67 4.07
C TYR A 199 -19.42 -14.11 4.30
N SER A 200 -20.34 -13.20 4.65
CA SER A 200 -21.76 -13.50 4.91
C SER A 200 -22.67 -13.22 3.71
N GLY A 201 -22.18 -12.47 2.74
CA GLY A 201 -22.88 -12.06 1.52
C GLY A 201 -22.62 -12.98 0.33
N PRO A 202 -22.42 -12.41 -0.87
CA PRO A 202 -22.12 -13.19 -2.09
C PRO A 202 -20.73 -13.85 -2.08
N GLY A 203 -19.99 -13.74 -0.97
CA GLY A 203 -18.63 -14.23 -0.83
C GLY A 203 -17.57 -13.28 -1.45
N VAL A 204 -16.33 -13.73 -1.48
CA VAL A 204 -15.23 -13.01 -2.13
C VAL A 204 -15.40 -13.01 -3.65
N ASP A 205 -14.82 -12.00 -4.32
CA ASP A 205 -14.66 -12.02 -5.79
C ASP A 205 -13.40 -12.84 -6.15
N THR A 206 -13.26 -13.20 -7.42
CA THR A 206 -12.22 -14.12 -7.90
C THR A 206 -11.48 -13.58 -9.10
N THR A 207 -11.74 -12.32 -9.48
CA THR A 207 -11.38 -11.80 -10.79
C THR A 207 -10.38 -10.65 -10.74
N VAL A 208 -9.64 -10.49 -11.83
CA VAL A 208 -8.93 -9.26 -12.21
C VAL A 208 -9.62 -8.66 -13.42
N SER A 209 -10.08 -7.42 -13.31
CA SER A 209 -10.63 -6.65 -14.43
C SER A 209 -9.50 -6.07 -15.29
N VAL A 210 -9.66 -6.16 -16.61
CA VAL A 210 -8.75 -5.56 -17.60
C VAL A 210 -9.46 -4.40 -18.27
N ILE A 211 -8.87 -3.20 -18.19
CA ILE A 211 -9.40 -1.97 -18.81
C ILE A 211 -8.41 -1.52 -19.87
N ASP A 212 -8.86 -1.32 -21.10
CA ASP A 212 -8.07 -0.65 -22.14
C ASP A 212 -7.94 0.83 -21.82
N ILE A 213 -6.72 1.34 -21.68
CA ILE A 213 -6.45 2.72 -21.25
C ILE A 213 -6.95 3.73 -22.30
N THR A 214 -6.89 3.39 -23.60
CA THR A 214 -7.26 4.31 -24.69
C THR A 214 -8.76 4.54 -24.73
N THR A 215 -9.54 3.46 -24.63
CA THR A 215 -11.01 3.54 -24.69
C THR A 215 -11.65 3.73 -23.32
N PHE A 216 -10.90 3.51 -22.27
CA PHE A 216 -11.29 3.48 -20.86
C PHE A 216 -12.52 2.57 -20.61
N LYS A 217 -12.49 1.38 -21.18
CA LYS A 217 -13.55 0.37 -21.04
C LYS A 217 -12.98 -0.93 -20.51
N GLU A 218 -13.74 -1.59 -19.64
CA GLU A 218 -13.44 -2.98 -19.26
C GLU A 218 -13.59 -3.88 -20.49
N THR A 219 -12.53 -4.59 -20.83
CA THR A 219 -12.48 -5.47 -22.00
C THR A 219 -12.57 -6.94 -21.61
N LYS A 220 -12.17 -7.29 -20.37
CA LYS A 220 -12.12 -8.66 -19.89
C LYS A 220 -12.14 -8.73 -18.37
N LYS A 221 -12.60 -9.85 -17.82
CA LYS A 221 -12.33 -10.31 -16.46
C LYS A 221 -11.55 -11.61 -16.53
N ILE A 222 -10.45 -11.69 -15.79
CA ILE A 222 -9.59 -12.86 -15.69
C ILE A 222 -9.89 -13.54 -14.37
N GLU A 223 -10.26 -14.81 -14.40
CA GLU A 223 -10.41 -15.65 -13.21
C GLU A 223 -9.02 -15.99 -12.67
N VAL A 224 -8.69 -15.53 -11.46
CA VAL A 224 -7.35 -15.71 -10.85
C VAL A 224 -7.39 -16.50 -9.55
N GLY A 225 -8.59 -16.72 -8.99
CA GLY A 225 -8.78 -17.35 -7.70
C GLY A 225 -9.30 -16.36 -6.63
N PRO A 226 -9.70 -16.88 -5.46
CA PRO A 226 -10.50 -16.13 -4.48
C PRO A 226 -9.75 -14.99 -3.82
N ASN A 227 -10.44 -13.87 -3.67
CA ASN A 227 -10.02 -12.68 -2.93
C ASN A 227 -8.68 -12.10 -3.44
N PRO A 228 -8.58 -11.72 -4.73
CA PRO A 228 -7.36 -11.09 -5.24
C PRO A 228 -7.10 -9.75 -4.55
N GLY A 229 -5.85 -9.54 -4.18
CA GLY A 229 -5.37 -8.37 -3.43
C GLY A 229 -4.29 -7.60 -4.20
N LYS A 230 -3.11 -7.45 -3.59
CA LYS A 230 -2.01 -6.70 -4.18
C LYS A 230 -1.67 -7.18 -5.58
N ILE A 231 -1.56 -6.22 -6.52
CA ILE A 231 -1.26 -6.48 -7.93
C ILE A 231 -0.15 -5.53 -8.40
N LEU A 232 0.88 -6.09 -9.05
CA LEU A 232 2.03 -5.31 -9.56
C LEU A 232 2.39 -5.73 -10.99
N PRO A 233 2.87 -4.79 -11.81
CA PRO A 233 3.48 -5.13 -13.08
C PRO A 233 4.85 -5.79 -12.87
N GLY A 234 5.22 -6.69 -13.76
CA GLY A 234 6.52 -7.33 -13.79
C GLY A 234 7.21 -7.15 -15.15
N LEU A 235 8.34 -7.84 -15.32
CA LEU A 235 9.05 -7.88 -16.60
C LEU A 235 8.25 -8.68 -17.64
N GLU A 236 8.64 -8.51 -18.92
CA GLU A 236 8.12 -9.29 -20.05
C GLU A 236 6.59 -9.30 -20.15
N GLU A 237 5.98 -8.13 -19.90
CA GLU A 237 4.53 -7.95 -19.96
C GLU A 237 3.74 -8.84 -18.97
N ALA A 238 4.39 -9.28 -17.89
CA ALA A 238 3.73 -10.00 -16.81
C ALA A 238 3.03 -9.06 -15.84
N VAL A 239 1.94 -9.54 -15.25
CA VAL A 239 1.28 -8.95 -14.09
C VAL A 239 1.20 -10.02 -13.01
N TYR A 240 1.52 -9.65 -11.78
CA TYR A 240 1.48 -10.55 -10.64
C TYR A 240 0.41 -10.09 -9.65
N VAL A 241 -0.43 -11.02 -9.20
CA VAL A 241 -1.50 -10.74 -8.23
C VAL A 241 -1.49 -11.80 -7.13
N VAL A 242 -1.70 -11.35 -5.89
CA VAL A 242 -1.91 -12.23 -4.75
C VAL A 242 -3.38 -12.61 -4.67
N THR A 243 -3.70 -13.90 -4.47
CA THR A 243 -5.02 -14.37 -4.05
C THR A 243 -4.97 -14.78 -2.58
N ARG A 244 -5.98 -14.41 -1.79
CA ARG A 244 -5.96 -14.53 -0.31
C ARG A 244 -6.89 -15.62 0.21
N GLY A 245 -7.42 -16.46 -0.69
CA GLY A 245 -8.35 -17.53 -0.33
C GLY A 245 -9.74 -17.03 0.09
N THR A 246 -10.60 -17.95 0.45
CA THR A 246 -11.95 -17.65 0.95
C THR A 246 -11.95 -17.28 2.44
N ASP A 247 -10.90 -17.64 3.17
CA ASP A 247 -10.66 -17.31 4.57
C ASP A 247 -9.20 -16.90 4.74
N ILE A 248 -8.98 -15.64 5.05
CA ILE A 248 -7.63 -15.10 5.22
C ILE A 248 -6.85 -15.76 6.37
N GLU A 249 -7.54 -16.26 7.38
CA GLU A 249 -6.92 -16.94 8.53
C GLU A 249 -6.51 -18.39 8.19
N ALA A 250 -7.07 -18.98 7.16
CA ALA A 250 -6.69 -20.32 6.68
C ALA A 250 -5.33 -20.34 5.99
N GLY A 251 -4.81 -19.17 5.58
CA GLY A 251 -3.49 -19.05 4.96
C GLY A 251 -3.40 -19.67 3.56
N ASP A 252 -4.51 -19.70 2.83
CA ASP A 252 -4.58 -20.18 1.44
C ASP A 252 -4.25 -19.05 0.46
N TYR A 253 -2.99 -18.59 0.51
CA TYR A 253 -2.50 -17.48 -0.31
C TYR A 253 -1.67 -18.01 -1.46
N HIS A 254 -1.87 -17.44 -2.66
CA HIS A 254 -1.08 -17.78 -3.85
C HIS A 254 -0.61 -16.53 -4.56
N LEU A 255 0.49 -16.65 -5.29
CA LEU A 255 0.92 -15.68 -6.28
C LEU A 255 0.52 -16.18 -7.67
N VAL A 256 -0.20 -15.35 -8.42
CA VAL A 256 -0.66 -15.67 -9.77
C VAL A 256 0.03 -14.75 -10.77
N LYS A 257 0.58 -15.32 -11.82
CA LYS A 257 1.14 -14.61 -12.98
C LYS A 257 0.11 -14.54 -14.10
N ILE A 258 -0.17 -13.36 -14.59
CA ILE A 258 -0.98 -13.07 -15.77
C ILE A 258 -0.05 -12.65 -16.91
N ASP A 259 -0.25 -13.16 -18.12
CA ASP A 259 0.37 -12.66 -19.35
C ASP A 259 -0.53 -11.55 -19.93
N SER A 260 -0.04 -10.31 -19.94
CA SER A 260 -0.80 -9.16 -20.42
C SER A 260 -0.96 -9.08 -21.96
N ARG A 261 -0.27 -9.94 -22.71
CA ARG A 261 -0.46 -10.05 -24.16
C ARG A 261 -1.75 -10.81 -24.48
N THR A 262 -2.07 -11.81 -23.66
CA THR A 262 -3.23 -12.70 -23.86
C THR A 262 -4.36 -12.43 -22.88
N ASP A 263 -4.10 -11.65 -21.82
CA ASP A 263 -4.99 -11.42 -20.69
C ASP A 263 -5.48 -12.74 -20.07
N ALA A 264 -4.54 -13.62 -19.77
CA ALA A 264 -4.82 -14.93 -19.22
C ALA A 264 -3.83 -15.30 -18.13
N VAL A 265 -4.27 -16.12 -17.17
CA VAL A 265 -3.37 -16.70 -16.17
C VAL A 265 -2.33 -17.56 -16.89
N ALA A 266 -1.07 -17.25 -16.68
CA ALA A 266 0.07 -18.00 -17.20
C ALA A 266 0.54 -19.07 -16.20
N THR A 267 0.53 -18.75 -14.90
CA THR A 267 1.01 -19.63 -13.83
C THR A 267 0.38 -19.23 -12.50
N THR A 268 0.02 -20.21 -11.68
CA THR A 268 -0.22 -20.04 -10.25
C THR A 268 0.92 -20.73 -9.51
N TYR A 269 1.63 -19.98 -8.68
CA TYR A 269 2.74 -20.50 -7.91
C TYR A 269 2.25 -21.08 -6.59
N ASP A 270 2.82 -22.21 -6.18
CA ASP A 270 2.49 -22.91 -4.93
C ASP A 270 3.27 -22.30 -3.73
N GLU A 271 3.36 -20.97 -3.70
CA GLU A 271 3.99 -20.22 -2.63
C GLU A 271 2.96 -19.36 -1.91
N LYS A 272 2.94 -19.47 -0.59
CA LYS A 272 2.10 -18.62 0.26
C LYS A 272 2.59 -17.19 0.23
N VAL A 273 1.76 -16.27 -0.26
CA VAL A 273 2.12 -14.85 -0.42
C VAL A 273 0.98 -13.96 0.02
N LEU A 274 1.19 -13.13 1.03
CA LEU A 274 0.23 -12.13 1.49
C LEU A 274 0.49 -10.76 0.84
N SER A 275 1.76 -10.42 0.65
CA SER A 275 2.22 -9.20 -0.03
C SER A 275 3.60 -9.43 -0.64
N PHE A 276 4.01 -8.58 -1.57
CA PHE A 276 5.29 -8.73 -2.26
C PHE A 276 5.81 -7.41 -2.81
N ALA A 277 7.11 -7.37 -3.09
CA ALA A 277 7.76 -6.34 -3.89
C ALA A 277 8.58 -7.01 -5.00
N ILE A 278 8.76 -6.33 -6.13
CA ILE A 278 9.46 -6.86 -7.31
C ILE A 278 10.68 -5.99 -7.60
N ASP A 279 11.84 -6.65 -7.83
CA ASP A 279 13.08 -6.07 -8.32
C ASP A 279 13.52 -6.85 -9.57
N GLY A 280 13.11 -6.40 -10.74
CA GLY A 280 13.37 -7.12 -11.98
C GLY A 280 12.80 -8.55 -11.98
N PRO A 281 13.65 -9.59 -12.11
CA PRO A 281 13.21 -10.98 -12.06
C PRO A 281 13.04 -11.52 -10.62
N ILE A 282 13.39 -10.75 -9.61
CA ILE A 282 13.36 -11.16 -8.21
C ILE A 282 12.12 -10.58 -7.54
N ALA A 283 11.43 -11.39 -6.73
CA ALA A 283 10.39 -10.95 -5.84
C ALA A 283 10.76 -11.24 -4.37
N TYR A 284 10.39 -10.31 -3.50
CA TYR A 284 10.44 -10.46 -2.05
C TYR A 284 9.03 -10.77 -1.59
N LEU A 285 8.78 -12.03 -1.22
CA LEU A 285 7.46 -12.54 -0.88
C LEU A 285 7.31 -12.57 0.63
N TYR A 286 6.36 -11.82 1.14
CA TYR A 286 6.08 -11.83 2.55
C TYR A 286 4.79 -12.60 2.84
N THR A 287 4.83 -13.45 3.88
CA THR A 287 3.68 -14.14 4.44
C THR A 287 3.60 -13.95 5.95
N TYR A 288 2.39 -14.06 6.49
CA TYR A 288 2.10 -14.01 7.91
C TYR A 288 1.07 -15.08 8.25
N ASP A 289 1.42 -15.94 9.18
CA ASP A 289 0.51 -16.97 9.69
C ASP A 289 -0.29 -16.41 10.87
N TYR A 290 -1.58 -16.27 10.72
CA TYR A 290 -2.47 -15.70 11.74
C TYR A 290 -2.64 -16.62 12.96
N GLN A 291 -2.36 -17.91 12.85
CA GLN A 291 -2.47 -18.89 13.94
C GLN A 291 -1.20 -18.92 14.78
N THR A 292 -0.03 -19.10 14.15
CA THR A 292 1.26 -19.17 14.84
C THR A 292 1.87 -17.80 15.13
N LYS A 293 1.41 -16.74 14.42
CA LYS A 293 1.97 -15.38 14.43
C LYS A 293 3.36 -15.28 13.82
N ASP A 294 3.75 -16.29 13.06
CA ASP A 294 5.03 -16.30 12.37
C ASP A 294 4.95 -15.49 11.07
N SER A 295 6.01 -14.76 10.77
CA SER A 295 6.19 -14.06 9.50
C SER A 295 7.47 -14.53 8.81
N VAL A 296 7.40 -14.69 7.50
CA VAL A 296 8.54 -15.04 6.67
C VAL A 296 8.58 -14.15 5.44
N ILE A 297 9.78 -13.72 5.08
CA ILE A 297 10.03 -13.04 3.81
C ILE A 297 10.99 -13.91 3.02
N LYS A 298 10.52 -14.41 1.88
CA LYS A 298 11.31 -15.24 0.97
C LYS A 298 11.82 -14.42 -0.20
N VAL A 299 12.93 -14.83 -0.77
CA VAL A 299 13.41 -14.33 -2.07
C VAL A 299 13.07 -15.35 -3.14
N PHE A 300 12.38 -14.91 -4.18
CA PHE A 300 11.79 -15.75 -5.21
C PHE A 300 12.24 -15.33 -6.61
N ASP A 301 12.60 -16.28 -7.46
CA ASP A 301 12.87 -16.03 -8.88
C ASP A 301 11.58 -16.17 -9.68
N LEU A 302 11.08 -15.07 -10.20
CA LEU A 302 9.84 -15.01 -10.99
C LEU A 302 9.94 -15.71 -12.34
N ASN A 303 11.15 -15.87 -12.91
CA ASN A 303 11.37 -16.54 -14.17
C ASN A 303 11.46 -18.06 -13.97
N ALA A 304 12.23 -18.50 -12.98
CA ALA A 304 12.36 -19.91 -12.64
C ALA A 304 11.13 -20.45 -11.90
N GLY A 305 10.37 -19.58 -11.24
CA GLY A 305 9.20 -19.96 -10.42
C GLY A 305 9.61 -20.69 -9.14
N THR A 306 10.76 -20.36 -8.56
CA THR A 306 11.31 -21.07 -7.39
C THR A 306 11.84 -20.11 -6.32
N VAL A 307 11.78 -20.57 -5.06
CA VAL A 307 12.43 -19.88 -3.95
C VAL A 307 13.94 -19.97 -4.08
N ILE A 308 14.62 -18.82 -4.03
CA ILE A 308 16.09 -18.72 -4.04
C ILE A 308 16.61 -18.72 -2.61
N ARG A 309 15.84 -18.13 -1.68
CA ARG A 309 16.21 -18.03 -0.27
C ARG A 309 14.95 -18.04 0.58
N ASP A 310 14.87 -19.00 1.51
CA ASP A 310 13.69 -19.21 2.37
C ASP A 310 13.48 -18.13 3.42
N ASN A 311 14.54 -17.43 3.81
CA ASN A 311 14.46 -16.26 4.68
C ASN A 311 15.32 -15.13 4.14
N PHE A 312 14.68 -14.00 3.84
CA PHE A 312 15.34 -12.81 3.36
C PHE A 312 16.26 -12.19 4.43
N ILE A 313 15.79 -12.12 5.70
CA ILE A 313 16.52 -11.50 6.80
C ILE A 313 17.65 -12.43 7.25
N THR A 314 18.90 -11.95 7.18
CA THR A 314 20.10 -12.76 7.41
C THR A 314 20.87 -12.41 8.69
N ASP A 315 20.54 -11.29 9.33
CA ASP A 315 21.22 -10.77 10.52
C ASP A 315 20.48 -11.03 11.84
N GLY A 316 19.35 -11.75 11.77
CA GLY A 316 18.54 -12.07 12.94
C GLY A 316 17.58 -10.96 13.38
N THR A 317 17.43 -9.89 12.60
CA THR A 317 16.44 -8.84 12.87
C THR A 317 15.04 -9.45 12.93
N ALA A 318 14.35 -9.26 14.05
CA ALA A 318 12.98 -9.75 14.24
C ALA A 318 11.96 -8.69 13.74
N ILE A 319 10.95 -9.16 13.00
CA ILE A 319 9.76 -8.41 12.64
C ILE A 319 8.56 -9.22 13.12
N GLN A 320 7.71 -8.62 13.97
CA GLN A 320 6.59 -9.33 14.57
C GLN A 320 5.36 -9.35 13.65
N THR A 321 5.02 -8.18 13.11
CA THR A 321 3.82 -8.01 12.29
C THR A 321 4.16 -7.12 11.10
N PRO A 322 4.78 -7.69 10.04
CA PRO A 322 5.05 -6.93 8.83
C PRO A 322 3.71 -6.45 8.23
N PHE A 323 3.66 -5.20 7.79
CA PHE A 323 2.45 -4.60 7.23
C PHE A 323 2.58 -4.32 5.73
N SER A 324 3.71 -3.73 5.32
CA SER A 324 4.00 -3.53 3.90
C SER A 324 5.45 -3.88 3.58
N ILE A 325 5.69 -4.21 2.32
CA ILE A 325 7.02 -4.39 1.76
C ILE A 325 7.13 -3.56 0.48
N GLN A 326 8.21 -2.77 0.37
CA GLN A 326 8.46 -1.87 -0.74
C GLN A 326 9.93 -1.92 -1.15
N LEU A 327 10.19 -1.77 -2.44
CA LEU A 327 11.53 -1.62 -3.01
C LEU A 327 11.83 -0.15 -3.24
N ASN A 328 13.02 0.31 -2.84
CA ASN A 328 13.55 1.58 -3.32
C ASN A 328 14.18 1.36 -4.71
N PRO A 329 13.60 1.91 -5.78
CA PRO A 329 14.08 1.63 -7.14
C PRO A 329 15.46 2.24 -7.45
N PHE A 330 15.96 3.14 -6.59
CA PHE A 330 17.26 3.81 -6.77
C PHE A 330 18.40 3.08 -6.06
N SER A 331 18.17 2.62 -4.84
CA SER A 331 19.19 1.93 -4.02
C SER A 331 19.09 0.40 -4.10
N GLY A 332 17.92 -0.14 -4.46
CA GLY A 332 17.62 -1.56 -4.36
C GLY A 332 17.36 -2.03 -2.94
N ASN A 333 17.30 -1.11 -1.97
CA ASN A 333 16.99 -1.45 -0.60
C ASN A 333 15.50 -1.81 -0.42
N ILE A 334 15.25 -2.72 0.50
CA ILE A 334 13.92 -3.23 0.80
C ILE A 334 13.43 -2.57 2.10
N TYR A 335 12.29 -1.91 2.03
CA TYR A 335 11.62 -1.34 3.18
C TYR A 335 10.51 -2.26 3.65
N ILE A 336 10.46 -2.51 4.95
CA ILE A 336 9.42 -3.30 5.60
C ILE A 336 8.88 -2.46 6.75
N THR A 337 7.56 -2.34 6.83
CA THR A 337 6.92 -1.68 7.96
C THR A 337 6.49 -2.70 9.01
N GLU A 338 6.80 -2.40 10.28
CA GLU A 338 6.39 -3.18 11.44
C GLU A 338 5.14 -2.57 12.06
N ALA A 339 4.08 -3.35 12.13
CA ALA A 339 2.79 -2.89 12.65
C ALA A 339 2.50 -3.29 14.09
N TYR A 340 3.31 -4.10 14.73
CA TYR A 340 3.10 -4.59 16.08
C TYR A 340 1.68 -5.15 16.30
N ASN A 341 0.91 -4.53 17.20
CA ASN A 341 -0.47 -4.92 17.50
C ASN A 341 -1.53 -4.06 16.81
N TYR A 342 -1.16 -3.26 15.81
CA TYR A 342 -2.03 -2.30 15.09
C TYR A 342 -2.67 -1.19 15.96
N THR A 343 -2.20 -0.96 17.18
CA THR A 343 -2.73 0.07 18.07
C THR A 343 -1.69 1.05 18.59
N VAL A 344 -0.44 0.83 18.24
CA VAL A 344 0.68 1.74 18.54
C VAL A 344 1.32 2.20 17.23
N LYS A 345 2.16 3.19 17.27
CA LYS A 345 2.94 3.63 16.14
C LYS A 345 3.83 2.48 15.63
N GLY A 346 4.00 2.41 14.32
CA GLY A 346 4.83 1.40 13.68
C GLY A 346 6.26 1.86 13.47
N ASP A 347 7.08 0.95 12.95
CA ASP A 347 8.45 1.23 12.56
C ASP A 347 8.63 1.03 11.05
N VAL A 348 9.65 1.66 10.50
CA VAL A 348 10.12 1.40 9.13
C VAL A 348 11.53 0.83 9.21
N LEU A 349 11.72 -0.37 8.70
CA LEU A 349 12.99 -1.06 8.64
C LEU A 349 13.51 -1.05 7.21
N CYS A 350 14.77 -0.67 7.03
CA CYS A 350 15.45 -0.68 5.74
C CYS A 350 16.50 -1.78 5.71
N PHE A 351 16.41 -2.68 4.75
CA PHE A 351 17.35 -3.76 4.53
C PHE A 351 18.05 -3.60 3.17
N ASN A 352 19.32 -4.00 3.11
CA ASN A 352 19.96 -4.20 1.82
C ASN A 352 19.46 -5.48 1.13
N GLN A 353 19.83 -5.71 -0.13
CA GLN A 353 19.44 -6.90 -0.90
C GLN A 353 19.97 -8.22 -0.31
N GLN A 354 20.99 -8.17 0.56
CA GLN A 354 21.50 -9.31 1.31
C GLN A 354 20.64 -9.67 2.51
N GLY A 355 19.68 -8.82 2.88
CA GLY A 355 18.78 -9.02 4.01
C GLY A 355 19.39 -8.59 5.34
N GLN A 356 20.32 -7.65 5.31
CA GLN A 356 20.93 -7.06 6.49
C GLN A 356 20.30 -5.70 6.76
N LEU A 357 19.87 -5.47 8.00
CA LEU A 357 19.29 -4.20 8.44
C LEU A 357 20.31 -3.08 8.29
N GLN A 358 19.92 -2.02 7.61
CA GLN A 358 20.73 -0.81 7.44
C GLN A 358 20.36 0.23 8.50
N TYR A 359 19.07 0.39 8.77
CA TYR A 359 18.54 1.28 9.79
C TYR A 359 17.07 0.98 10.08
N ARG A 360 16.60 1.50 11.22
CA ARG A 360 15.21 1.48 11.64
C ARG A 360 14.77 2.89 12.02
N LEU A 361 13.61 3.30 11.54
CA LEU A 361 12.92 4.51 12.01
C LEU A 361 11.80 4.06 12.95
N ASN A 362 11.86 4.46 14.20
CA ASN A 362 10.89 4.06 15.22
C ASN A 362 9.78 5.09 15.37
N ASP A 363 8.60 4.64 15.80
CA ASP A 363 7.47 5.50 16.21
C ASP A 363 6.98 6.47 15.12
N ILE A 364 6.85 5.96 13.91
CA ILE A 364 6.39 6.74 12.74
C ILE A 364 4.87 6.75 12.63
#